data_1d7ba806ad51474a9ea9f5bae2c357aa
#
_entry.id   1d7ba806ad51474a9ea9f5bae2c357aa
#
_cell.length_a   1.000
_cell.length_b   1.000
_cell.length_c   1.000
_cell.angle_alpha   90.00
_cell.angle_beta   90.00
_cell.angle_gamma   90.00
#
_symmetry.space_group_name_H-M   'P 1'
#
loop_
_entity.id
_entity.type
_entity.pdbx_description
1 polymer ?
#
loop_
_entity_poly.entity_id
_entity_poly.type
_entity_poly.pdbx_seq_one_letter_code
_entity_poly.pdbx_strand_id
1 'polypeptide(L)'
;MKKPFTVVQTVAKEMIDHNGHVHDANYNIVFSDAINQFNYQHGLSLQERKALNYTIFTVEEQTAYLSELIENDQFYISVYIYNYDVKRVHFFSIMKKQDGTTVATNEAMMLGISRATKKSAPFPQHFLDQIVSYYDNQERIDWPKQLGHRINISQ
;
A
#
# COMPACT_ATOMS: atom_id res chain seq x y z
N MET A 1 19.07 9.18 0.26
CA MET A 1 17.89 8.30 0.22
C MET A 1 17.01 8.58 1.44
N LYS A 2 15.72 8.59 1.25
CA LYS A 2 14.77 8.85 2.33
C LYS A 2 14.16 7.58 2.85
N LYS A 3 13.84 7.57 4.14
CA LYS A 3 13.08 6.48 4.74
C LYS A 3 11.70 6.40 4.09
N PRO A 4 11.14 5.19 3.95
CA PRO A 4 9.82 5.03 3.35
C PRO A 4 8.72 5.66 4.20
N PHE A 5 7.65 6.06 3.55
CA PHE A 5 6.41 6.42 4.23
C PHE A 5 5.97 5.24 5.09
N THR A 6 5.78 5.48 6.37
CA THR A 6 5.53 4.41 7.33
C THR A 6 4.32 4.77 8.20
N VAL A 7 3.46 3.79 8.39
CA VAL A 7 2.30 3.88 9.28
C VAL A 7 2.50 2.90 10.42
N VAL A 8 2.35 3.38 11.66
CA VAL A 8 2.45 2.54 12.86
C VAL A 8 1.05 2.33 13.43
N GLN A 9 0.76 1.10 13.83
CA GLN A 9 -0.55 0.76 14.38
C GLN A 9 -0.41 -0.34 15.44
N THR A 10 -1.39 -0.40 16.34
CA THR A 10 -1.53 -1.47 17.33
C THR A 10 -2.73 -2.33 16.95
N VAL A 11 -2.59 -3.65 17.06
CA VAL A 11 -3.69 -4.58 16.79
C VAL A 11 -4.81 -4.37 17.80
N ALA A 12 -5.98 -4.00 17.31
CA ALA A 12 -7.19 -3.84 18.11
C ALA A 12 -7.96 -5.16 18.22
N LYS A 13 -8.73 -5.30 19.28
CA LYS A 13 -9.53 -6.51 19.53
C LYS A 13 -10.46 -6.85 18.37
N GLU A 14 -11.03 -5.85 17.71
CA GLU A 14 -11.96 -6.00 16.60
C GLU A 14 -11.33 -6.64 15.37
N MET A 15 -10.01 -6.66 15.29
CA MET A 15 -9.27 -7.23 14.18
C MET A 15 -9.04 -8.75 14.35
N ILE A 16 -9.33 -9.28 15.53
CA ILE A 16 -9.03 -10.67 15.91
C ILE A 16 -10.21 -11.57 15.55
N ASP A 17 -9.91 -12.70 14.91
CA ASP A 17 -10.90 -13.73 14.60
C ASP A 17 -10.98 -14.80 15.70
N HIS A 18 -11.79 -15.83 15.43
CA HIS A 18 -12.00 -16.94 16.39
C HIS A 18 -10.75 -17.78 16.66
N ASN A 19 -9.69 -17.63 15.87
CA ASN A 19 -8.41 -18.32 16.08
C ASN A 19 -7.43 -17.54 16.97
N GLY A 20 -7.81 -16.35 17.43
CA GLY A 20 -6.96 -15.53 18.27
C GLY A 20 -5.92 -14.69 17.53
N HIS A 21 -5.98 -14.64 16.22
CA HIS A 21 -5.06 -13.87 15.37
C HIS A 21 -5.83 -12.87 14.52
N VAL A 22 -5.11 -11.88 13.98
CA VAL A 22 -5.72 -10.93 13.05
C VAL A 22 -6.33 -11.69 11.88
N HIS A 23 -7.59 -11.41 11.60
CA HIS A 23 -8.32 -11.99 10.48
C HIS A 23 -7.63 -11.60 9.16
N ASP A 24 -7.53 -12.53 8.21
CA ASP A 24 -6.81 -12.31 6.95
C ASP A 24 -7.30 -11.07 6.20
N ALA A 25 -8.60 -10.81 6.16
CA ALA A 25 -9.16 -9.63 5.49
C ALA A 25 -8.73 -8.32 6.16
N ASN A 26 -8.45 -8.33 7.46
CA ASN A 26 -7.99 -7.12 8.16
C ASN A 26 -6.58 -6.69 7.74
N TYR A 27 -5.71 -7.63 7.34
CA TYR A 27 -4.42 -7.25 6.75
C TYR A 27 -4.61 -6.39 5.52
N ASN A 28 -5.55 -6.75 4.66
CA ASN A 28 -5.84 -5.99 3.45
C ASN A 28 -6.39 -4.59 3.77
N ILE A 29 -7.23 -4.50 4.80
CA ILE A 29 -7.77 -3.21 5.25
C ILE A 29 -6.64 -2.29 5.71
N VAL A 30 -5.73 -2.75 6.55
CA VAL A 30 -4.66 -1.89 7.05
C VAL A 30 -3.63 -1.54 5.97
N PHE A 31 -3.35 -2.44 5.03
CA PHE A 31 -2.53 -2.09 3.87
C PHE A 31 -3.19 -1.04 2.99
N SER A 32 -4.48 -1.20 2.72
CA SER A 32 -5.25 -0.23 1.94
C SER A 32 -5.26 1.15 2.61
N ASP A 33 -5.46 1.18 3.92
CA ASP A 33 -5.45 2.43 4.67
C ASP A 33 -4.07 3.11 4.61
N ALA A 34 -3.00 2.34 4.70
CA ALA A 34 -1.64 2.89 4.60
C ALA A 34 -1.39 3.54 3.23
N ILE A 35 -1.81 2.88 2.15
CA ILE A 35 -1.69 3.42 0.80
C ILE A 35 -2.59 4.65 0.62
N ASN A 36 -3.80 4.63 1.18
CA ASN A 36 -4.68 5.79 1.14
C ASN A 36 -4.04 7.00 1.84
N GLN A 37 -3.44 6.81 3.01
CA GLN A 37 -2.74 7.87 3.72
C GLN A 37 -1.56 8.40 2.90
N PHE A 38 -0.83 7.51 2.25
CA PHE A 38 0.23 7.90 1.32
C PHE A 38 -0.32 8.82 0.23
N ASN A 39 -1.37 8.40 -0.45
CA ASN A 39 -1.97 9.18 -1.54
C ASN A 39 -2.52 10.52 -1.04
N TYR A 40 -3.14 10.56 0.14
CA TYR A 40 -3.64 11.80 0.73
C TYR A 40 -2.53 12.81 0.97
N GLN A 41 -1.37 12.36 1.39
CA GLN A 41 -0.24 13.24 1.70
C GLN A 41 0.60 13.62 0.48
N HIS A 42 0.33 13.02 -0.67
CA HIS A 42 1.12 13.23 -1.89
C HIS A 42 0.33 13.85 -3.04
N GLY A 43 -0.76 14.54 -2.75
CA GLY A 43 -1.48 15.32 -3.75
C GLY A 43 -2.82 14.77 -4.19
N LEU A 44 -3.30 13.69 -3.54
CA LEU A 44 -4.64 13.15 -3.78
C LEU A 44 -5.41 12.97 -2.47
N SER A 45 -5.48 14.04 -1.66
CA SER A 45 -6.41 14.10 -0.53
C SER A 45 -7.85 14.03 -1.04
N LEU A 46 -8.80 13.75 -0.15
CA LEU A 46 -10.21 13.72 -0.54
C LEU A 46 -10.67 15.07 -1.11
N GLN A 47 -10.18 16.16 -0.54
CA GLN A 47 -10.48 17.52 -1.03
C GLN A 47 -9.88 17.77 -2.41
N GLU A 48 -8.63 17.36 -2.62
CA GLU A 48 -7.96 17.51 -3.92
C GLU A 48 -8.67 16.67 -5.00
N ARG A 49 -9.08 15.46 -4.67
CA ARG A 49 -9.86 14.61 -5.60
C ARG A 49 -11.16 15.25 -6.01
N LYS A 50 -11.85 15.88 -5.06
CA LYS A 50 -13.09 16.61 -5.33
C LYS A 50 -12.83 17.81 -6.24
N ALA A 51 -11.82 18.61 -5.93
CA ALA A 51 -11.47 19.80 -6.72
C ALA A 51 -11.06 19.45 -8.15
N LEU A 52 -10.32 18.33 -8.31
CA LEU A 52 -9.82 17.89 -9.62
C LEU A 52 -10.82 17.00 -10.36
N ASN A 53 -11.93 16.63 -9.73
CA ASN A 53 -12.89 15.66 -10.25
C ASN A 53 -12.18 14.36 -10.70
N TYR A 54 -11.31 13.85 -9.83
CA TYR A 54 -10.38 12.78 -10.11
C TYR A 54 -10.32 11.82 -8.91
N THR A 55 -9.90 10.59 -9.16
CA THR A 55 -9.65 9.61 -8.08
C THR A 55 -8.66 8.56 -8.55
N ILE A 56 -8.34 7.64 -7.66
CA ILE A 56 -7.44 6.53 -7.93
C ILE A 56 -8.07 5.26 -7.36
N PHE A 57 -8.06 4.18 -8.14
CA PHE A 57 -8.63 2.90 -7.74
C PHE A 57 -7.56 1.82 -7.69
N THR A 58 -7.71 0.90 -6.73
CA THR A 58 -6.96 -0.36 -6.76
C THR A 58 -7.62 -1.28 -7.80
N VAL A 59 -6.83 -1.70 -8.78
CA VAL A 59 -7.32 -2.59 -9.84
C VAL A 59 -6.85 -4.02 -9.67
N GLU A 60 -5.80 -4.23 -8.88
CA GLU A 60 -5.28 -5.57 -8.57
C GLU A 60 -4.47 -5.48 -7.29
N GLU A 61 -4.59 -6.49 -6.43
CA GLU A 61 -3.73 -6.58 -5.26
C GLU A 61 -3.48 -8.03 -4.87
N GLN A 62 -2.34 -8.25 -4.23
CA GLN A 62 -1.95 -9.56 -3.72
C GLN A 62 -1.28 -9.40 -2.36
N THR A 63 -1.77 -10.14 -1.38
CA THR A 63 -1.22 -10.16 -0.03
C THR A 63 -0.64 -11.52 0.27
N ALA A 64 0.59 -11.54 0.80
CA ALA A 64 1.22 -12.75 1.29
C ALA A 64 1.33 -12.67 2.81
N TYR A 65 0.96 -13.74 3.49
CA TYR A 65 0.93 -13.84 4.95
C TYR A 65 2.13 -14.67 5.39
N LEU A 66 3.02 -14.08 6.17
CA LEU A 66 4.31 -14.69 6.51
C LEU A 66 4.43 -15.01 8.01
N SER A 67 3.70 -14.29 8.85
CA SER A 67 3.68 -14.45 10.29
C SER A 67 2.34 -13.97 10.83
N GLU A 68 2.12 -14.13 12.12
CA GLU A 68 0.86 -13.81 12.76
C GLU A 68 0.96 -12.55 13.61
N LEU A 69 -0.15 -11.81 13.70
CA LEU A 69 -0.34 -10.73 14.65
C LEU A 69 -1.43 -11.13 15.64
N ILE A 70 -1.20 -10.82 16.90
CA ILE A 70 -2.18 -11.03 17.99
C ILE A 70 -2.56 -9.67 18.58
N GLU A 71 -3.61 -9.67 19.42
CA GLU A 71 -4.08 -8.47 20.07
C GLU A 71 -2.94 -7.76 20.82
N ASN A 72 -2.93 -6.43 20.70
CA ASN A 72 -1.94 -5.54 21.29
C ASN A 72 -0.54 -5.56 20.64
N ASP A 73 -0.28 -6.41 19.64
CA ASP A 73 0.96 -6.30 18.89
C ASP A 73 1.03 -4.93 18.21
N GLN A 74 2.20 -4.31 18.27
CA GLN A 74 2.48 -3.14 17.45
C GLN A 74 3.13 -3.57 16.14
N PHE A 75 2.71 -2.96 15.06
CA PHE A 75 3.29 -3.21 13.75
C PHE A 75 3.41 -1.91 12.97
N TYR A 76 4.22 -1.94 11.94
CA TYR A 76 4.35 -0.82 11.02
C TYR A 76 4.32 -1.30 9.58
N ILE A 77 3.81 -0.45 8.72
CA ILE A 77 3.74 -0.71 7.28
C ILE A 77 4.60 0.34 6.59
N SER A 78 5.59 -0.13 5.82
CA SER A 78 6.42 0.73 4.99
C SER A 78 5.97 0.61 3.54
N VAL A 79 5.71 1.74 2.90
CA VAL A 79 5.17 1.81 1.54
C VAL A 79 6.30 2.13 0.57
N TYR A 80 6.48 1.27 -0.43
CA TYR A 80 7.44 1.46 -1.51
C TYR A 80 6.72 1.54 -2.85
N ILE A 81 7.32 2.22 -3.81
CA ILE A 81 6.86 2.20 -5.19
C ILE A 81 7.82 1.33 -5.97
N TYR A 82 7.30 0.24 -6.53
CA TYR A 82 8.09 -0.64 -7.38
C TYR A 82 8.23 -0.07 -8.79
N ASN A 83 7.14 0.45 -9.34
CA ASN A 83 7.11 1.00 -10.68
C ASN A 83 5.92 1.95 -10.84
N TYR A 84 5.95 2.77 -11.88
CA TYR A 84 4.84 3.69 -12.17
C TYR A 84 4.88 4.07 -13.65
N ASP A 85 3.76 4.59 -14.14
CA ASP A 85 3.68 5.30 -15.41
C ASP A 85 2.79 6.55 -15.22
N VAL A 86 2.34 7.16 -16.29
CA VAL A 86 1.58 8.44 -16.22
C VAL A 86 0.21 8.29 -15.59
N LYS A 87 -0.30 7.07 -15.42
CA LYS A 87 -1.64 6.82 -14.87
C LYS A 87 -1.72 5.66 -13.89
N ARG A 88 -0.61 4.92 -13.66
CA ARG A 88 -0.59 3.76 -12.75
C ARG A 88 0.56 3.85 -11.77
N VAL A 89 0.34 3.35 -10.57
CA VAL A 89 1.40 3.13 -9.57
C VAL A 89 1.31 1.69 -9.07
N HIS A 90 2.45 1.00 -9.10
CA HIS A 90 2.61 -0.31 -8.52
C HIS A 90 3.26 -0.15 -7.15
N PHE A 91 2.44 -0.17 -6.10
CA PHE A 91 2.91 -0.11 -4.72
C PHE A 91 3.33 -1.48 -4.25
N PHE A 92 4.37 -1.51 -3.41
CA PHE A 92 4.73 -2.70 -2.64
C PHE A 92 4.92 -2.28 -1.19
N SER A 93 4.16 -2.87 -0.29
CA SER A 93 4.16 -2.51 1.12
C SER A 93 4.58 -3.71 1.97
N ILE A 94 5.36 -3.45 3.01
CA ILE A 94 5.88 -4.46 3.90
C ILE A 94 5.42 -4.17 5.32
N MET A 95 4.79 -5.15 5.95
CA MET A 95 4.32 -5.07 7.33
C MET A 95 5.29 -5.82 8.23
N LYS A 96 5.76 -5.15 9.28
CA LYS A 96 6.70 -5.73 10.25
C LYS A 96 6.24 -5.45 11.67
N LYS A 97 6.59 -6.38 12.58
CA LYS A 97 6.53 -6.12 14.02
C LYS A 97 7.70 -5.23 14.43
N GLN A 98 7.64 -4.71 15.65
CA GLN A 98 8.72 -3.86 16.17
C GLN A 98 10.08 -4.56 16.25
N ASP A 99 10.10 -5.88 16.44
CA ASP A 99 11.34 -6.66 16.47
C ASP A 99 11.94 -6.89 15.06
N GLY A 100 11.28 -6.38 14.02
CA GLY A 100 11.75 -6.53 12.64
C GLY A 100 11.21 -7.75 11.90
N THR A 101 10.43 -8.60 12.55
CA THR A 101 9.82 -9.76 11.90
C THR A 101 8.85 -9.32 10.83
N THR A 102 9.03 -9.79 9.59
CA THR A 102 8.09 -9.53 8.50
C THR A 102 6.82 -10.34 8.71
N VAL A 103 5.71 -9.65 8.78
CA VAL A 103 4.39 -10.24 9.04
C VAL A 103 3.65 -10.56 7.75
N ALA A 104 3.66 -9.62 6.83
CA ALA A 104 2.93 -9.73 5.57
C ALA A 104 3.50 -8.76 4.55
N THR A 105 3.23 -9.02 3.29
CA THR A 105 3.52 -8.10 2.18
C THR A 105 2.25 -7.90 1.38
N ASN A 106 2.13 -6.72 0.77
CA ASN A 106 1.01 -6.40 -0.11
C ASN A 106 1.57 -5.68 -1.33
N GLU A 107 1.18 -6.11 -2.50
CA GLU A 107 1.40 -5.33 -3.70
C GLU A 107 0.06 -4.94 -4.30
N ALA A 108 -0.03 -3.69 -4.78
CA ALA A 108 -1.26 -3.13 -5.30
C ALA A 108 -0.97 -2.30 -6.53
N MET A 109 -1.69 -2.56 -7.59
CA MET A 109 -1.70 -1.71 -8.77
C MET A 109 -2.85 -0.73 -8.64
N MET A 110 -2.53 0.56 -8.65
CA MET A 110 -3.53 1.62 -8.60
C MET A 110 -3.58 2.37 -9.92
N LEU A 111 -4.77 2.71 -10.35
CA LEU A 111 -5.07 3.34 -11.64
C LEU A 111 -5.79 4.66 -11.41
N GLY A 112 -5.30 5.74 -12.05
CA GLY A 112 -5.94 7.04 -12.03
C GLY A 112 -7.22 7.05 -12.87
N ILE A 113 -8.27 7.67 -12.34
CA ILE A 113 -9.62 7.68 -12.92
C ILE A 113 -10.16 9.10 -12.97
N SER A 114 -10.64 9.51 -14.14
CA SER A 114 -11.44 10.73 -14.27
C SER A 114 -12.85 10.44 -13.76
N ARG A 115 -13.35 11.23 -12.81
CA ARG A 115 -14.73 11.10 -12.34
C ARG A 115 -15.75 11.53 -13.40
N ALA A 116 -15.35 12.45 -14.30
CA ALA A 116 -16.23 12.91 -15.37
C ALA A 116 -16.50 11.81 -16.38
N THR A 117 -15.46 11.13 -16.86
CA THR A 117 -15.61 10.09 -17.91
C THR A 117 -15.74 8.70 -17.34
N LYS A 118 -15.41 8.48 -16.07
CA LYS A 118 -15.31 7.18 -15.39
C LYS A 118 -14.32 6.23 -16.05
N LYS A 119 -13.36 6.78 -16.79
CA LYS A 119 -12.30 6.05 -17.47
C LYS A 119 -10.94 6.41 -16.90
N SER A 120 -9.94 5.56 -17.17
CA SER A 120 -8.57 5.88 -16.77
C SER A 120 -8.12 7.19 -17.42
N ALA A 121 -7.36 7.95 -16.66
CA ALA A 121 -6.83 9.24 -17.11
C ALA A 121 -5.45 9.48 -16.45
N PRO A 122 -4.57 10.23 -17.11
CA PRO A 122 -3.27 10.56 -16.56
C PRO A 122 -3.38 11.20 -15.18
N PHE A 123 -2.42 10.94 -14.31
CA PHE A 123 -2.35 11.58 -13.00
C PHE A 123 -2.29 13.10 -13.13
N PRO A 124 -2.93 13.84 -12.20
CA PRO A 124 -2.68 15.26 -12.06
C PRO A 124 -1.18 15.50 -11.88
N GLN A 125 -0.67 16.59 -12.46
CA GLN A 125 0.77 16.83 -12.51
C GLN A 125 1.42 16.84 -11.12
N HIS A 126 0.76 17.47 -10.14
CA HIS A 126 1.30 17.51 -8.78
C HIS A 126 1.46 16.10 -8.19
N PHE A 127 0.46 15.25 -8.36
CA PHE A 127 0.55 13.87 -7.87
C PHE A 127 1.66 13.10 -8.60
N LEU A 128 1.74 13.23 -9.92
CA LEU A 128 2.81 12.58 -10.69
C LEU A 128 4.18 13.02 -10.21
N ASP A 129 4.36 14.32 -9.97
CA ASP A 129 5.63 14.87 -9.46
C ASP A 129 5.98 14.25 -8.10
N GLN A 130 5.00 14.06 -7.23
CA GLN A 130 5.19 13.42 -5.92
C GLN A 130 5.59 11.95 -6.07
N ILE A 131 4.97 11.22 -6.99
CA ILE A 131 5.28 9.81 -7.27
C ILE A 131 6.71 9.69 -7.81
N VAL A 132 7.08 10.52 -8.78
CA VAL A 132 8.43 10.52 -9.36
C VAL A 132 9.47 10.83 -8.28
N SER A 133 9.24 11.88 -7.50
CA SER A 133 10.15 12.27 -6.42
C SER A 133 10.31 11.17 -5.37
N TYR A 134 9.21 10.54 -4.98
CA TYR A 134 9.24 9.43 -4.02
C TYR A 134 10.03 8.25 -4.55
N TYR A 135 9.75 7.84 -5.78
CA TYR A 135 10.43 6.73 -6.43
C TYR A 135 11.94 6.99 -6.54
N ASP A 136 12.32 8.19 -6.96
CA ASP A 136 13.74 8.55 -7.15
C ASP A 136 14.50 8.65 -5.83
N ASN A 137 13.84 9.00 -4.73
CA ASN A 137 14.48 9.26 -3.44
C ASN A 137 14.30 8.15 -2.42
N GLN A 138 13.46 7.15 -2.68
CA GLN A 138 13.25 6.08 -1.71
C GLN A 138 14.52 5.24 -1.53
N GLU A 139 14.68 4.69 -0.33
CA GLU A 139 15.79 3.79 -0.06
C GLU A 139 15.72 2.56 -0.97
N ARG A 140 16.89 2.06 -1.35
CA ARG A 140 16.96 0.82 -2.12
C ARG A 140 16.82 -0.37 -1.17
N ILE A 141 15.99 -1.32 -1.55
CA ILE A 141 15.81 -2.57 -0.82
C ILE A 141 15.97 -3.73 -1.78
N ASP A 142 16.32 -4.88 -1.22
CA ASP A 142 16.21 -6.14 -1.96
C ASP A 142 14.74 -6.52 -1.99
N TRP A 143 14.13 -6.50 -3.17
CA TRP A 143 12.71 -6.79 -3.28
C TRP A 143 12.42 -8.21 -2.81
N PRO A 144 11.49 -8.39 -1.86
CA PRO A 144 11.12 -9.73 -1.40
C PRO A 144 10.58 -10.59 -2.54
N LYS A 145 10.77 -11.90 -2.41
CA LYS A 145 10.30 -12.86 -3.42
C LYS A 145 8.79 -12.82 -3.67
N GLN A 146 8.04 -12.22 -2.76
CA GLN A 146 6.59 -12.05 -2.90
C GLN A 146 6.22 -11.03 -3.98
N LEU A 147 7.13 -10.11 -4.33
CA LEU A 147 6.87 -9.14 -5.39
C LEU A 147 6.69 -9.85 -6.73
N GLY A 148 5.55 -9.61 -7.37
CA GLY A 148 5.22 -10.23 -8.65
C GLY A 148 5.02 -11.73 -8.60
N HIS A 149 4.91 -12.29 -7.39
CA HIS A 149 4.78 -13.72 -7.20
C HIS A 149 3.44 -14.24 -7.74
N ARG A 150 3.51 -15.30 -8.52
CA ARG A 150 2.32 -15.98 -9.00
C ARG A 150 1.96 -17.12 -8.05
N ILE A 151 0.73 -17.14 -7.58
CA ILE A 151 0.25 -18.19 -6.68
C ILE A 151 0.34 -19.56 -7.36
N ASN A 152 1.07 -20.50 -6.74
CA ASN A 152 1.17 -21.86 -7.21
C ASN A 152 1.66 -22.75 -6.05
N ILE A 153 1.52 -24.07 -6.18
CA ILE A 153 1.90 -25.03 -5.13
C ILE A 153 3.34 -25.51 -5.23
N SER A 154 4.04 -25.16 -6.29
CA SER A 154 5.41 -25.63 -6.57
C SER A 154 6.51 -24.75 -5.96
N GLN A 155 6.17 -23.88 -5.06
CA GLN A 155 7.13 -22.93 -4.47
C GLN A 155 7.75 -23.43 -3.16
#